data_4e891a4488cbccce8c4e71b0ecb18505
#
_entry.id   4e891a4488cbccce8c4e71b0ecb18505
#
_cell.length_a   1.000
_cell.length_b   1.000
_cell.length_c   1.000
_cell.angle_alpha   90.00
_cell.angle_beta   90.00
_cell.angle_gamma   90.00
#
_symmetry.space_group_name_H-M   'P 1'
#
loop_
_entity.id
_entity.type
_entity.pdbx_description
1 polymer ?
#
loop_
_entity_poly.entity_id
_entity_poly.type
_entity_poly.pdbx_seq_one_letter_code
_entity_poly.pdbx_strand_id
1 'polypeptide(L)'
;MSSKIDNARKIIGRPLTYSEKILYSHLWDETSKTVFKRGEDYVDFGPDRVTCQDATAQMALLQFMQAGKDKVAVPTTVHCDHLILAQSGAQKDLKNANKVSSEVFNFLESVSRKYGIGFWKPGAGIIHQVILENYAFPGGMMIGTDSHTVNAGGLGMVAIGVGGADAVDVMAGMPWELKFPKLIGCLLYTSDAADE
;
A
#
# COMPACT_ATOMS: atom_id res chain seq x y z
N MET A 1 16.03 -3.04 11.00
CA MET A 1 15.28 -4.31 10.82
C MET A 1 15.82 -5.45 11.70
N SER A 2 17.09 -5.85 11.63
CA SER A 2 17.64 -6.98 12.40
C SER A 2 17.41 -6.88 13.92
N SER A 3 17.75 -5.75 14.53
CA SER A 3 17.58 -5.52 15.97
C SER A 3 16.12 -5.62 16.45
N LYS A 4 15.16 -5.11 15.66
CA LYS A 4 13.72 -5.22 15.97
C LYS A 4 13.25 -6.67 15.94
N ILE A 5 13.71 -7.45 14.95
CA ILE A 5 13.39 -8.88 14.82
C ILE A 5 14.00 -9.68 15.99
N ASP A 6 15.22 -9.39 16.38
CA ASP A 6 15.88 -10.07 17.51
C ASP A 6 15.19 -9.76 18.84
N ASN A 7 14.73 -8.53 19.01
CA ASN A 7 13.88 -8.15 20.14
C ASN A 7 12.56 -8.93 20.15
N ALA A 8 11.87 -8.96 19.03
CA ALA A 8 10.61 -9.69 18.90
C ALA A 8 10.78 -11.19 19.21
N ARG A 9 11.87 -11.83 18.74
CA ARG A 9 12.18 -13.23 19.07
C ARG A 9 12.35 -13.47 20.56
N LYS A 10 13.04 -12.55 21.26
CA LYS A 10 13.24 -12.64 22.72
C LYS A 10 11.92 -12.54 23.47
N ILE A 11 11.03 -11.64 23.04
CA ILE A 11 9.74 -11.40 23.68
C ILE A 11 8.79 -12.59 23.44
N ILE A 12 8.75 -13.11 22.22
CA ILE A 12 7.82 -14.18 21.81
C ILE A 12 8.34 -15.57 22.26
N GLY A 13 9.65 -15.74 22.44
CA GLY A 13 10.25 -16.99 22.92
C GLY A 13 10.26 -18.14 21.90
N ARG A 14 10.06 -17.86 20.62
CA ARG A 14 10.09 -18.85 19.53
C ARG A 14 10.57 -18.24 18.21
N PRO A 15 10.91 -19.06 17.22
CA PRO A 15 11.15 -18.61 15.85
C PRO A 15 9.92 -17.88 15.26
N LEU A 16 10.18 -16.83 14.48
CA LEU A 16 9.16 -16.05 13.78
C LEU A 16 9.02 -16.51 12.34
N THR A 17 7.80 -16.55 11.83
CA THR A 17 7.54 -16.67 10.39
C THR A 17 8.05 -15.43 9.66
N TYR A 18 8.16 -15.49 8.33
CA TYR A 18 8.60 -14.35 7.55
C TYR A 18 7.65 -13.14 7.70
N SER A 19 6.35 -13.37 7.61
CA SER A 19 5.35 -12.32 7.81
C SER A 19 5.38 -11.73 9.21
N GLU A 20 5.61 -12.54 10.25
CA GLU A 20 5.79 -12.02 11.61
C GLU A 20 7.00 -11.11 11.73
N LYS A 21 8.11 -11.45 11.07
CA LYS A 21 9.30 -10.59 11.07
C LYS A 21 8.99 -9.22 10.49
N ILE A 22 8.21 -9.17 9.41
CA ILE A 22 7.79 -7.90 8.80
C ILE A 22 6.86 -7.13 9.74
N LEU A 23 5.80 -7.76 10.27
CA LEU A 23 4.87 -7.12 11.21
C LEU A 23 5.60 -6.52 12.41
N TYR A 24 6.42 -7.30 13.10
CA TYR A 24 7.17 -6.82 14.28
C TYR A 24 8.25 -5.79 13.95
N SER A 25 8.78 -5.77 12.73
CA SER A 25 9.74 -4.74 12.32
C SER A 25 9.08 -3.40 11.97
N HIS A 26 7.77 -3.39 11.74
CA HIS A 26 6.98 -2.21 11.39
C HIS A 26 6.04 -1.75 12.51
N LEU A 27 6.22 -2.23 13.74
CA LEU A 27 5.53 -1.66 14.88
C LEU A 27 5.83 -0.17 15.00
N TRP A 28 4.80 0.64 15.18
CA TRP A 28 4.95 2.09 15.41
C TRP A 28 5.74 2.38 16.68
N ASP A 29 5.36 1.71 17.78
CA ASP A 29 6.17 1.72 19.00
C ASP A 29 7.27 0.66 18.91
N GLU A 30 8.47 1.11 18.55
CA GLU A 30 9.66 0.26 18.42
C GLU A 30 10.12 -0.35 19.76
N THR A 31 9.66 0.19 20.89
CA THR A 31 10.03 -0.23 22.24
C THR A 31 9.07 -1.26 22.84
N SER A 32 7.98 -1.54 22.14
CA SER A 32 6.95 -2.47 22.59
C SER A 32 7.54 -3.84 22.98
N LYS A 33 7.17 -4.31 24.17
CA LYS A 33 7.50 -5.65 24.69
C LYS A 33 6.28 -6.57 24.72
N THR A 34 5.22 -6.19 24.02
CA THR A 34 3.95 -6.89 24.07
C THR A 34 3.94 -8.07 23.10
N VAL A 35 3.44 -9.20 23.55
CA VAL A 35 3.06 -10.33 22.70
C VAL A 35 1.61 -10.13 22.29
N PHE A 36 1.38 -9.73 21.04
CA PHE A 36 0.04 -9.46 20.54
C PHE A 36 -0.72 -10.74 20.21
N LYS A 37 -1.99 -10.77 20.59
CA LYS A 37 -2.93 -11.86 20.28
C LYS A 37 -3.55 -11.65 18.90
N ARG A 38 -3.35 -12.62 18.00
CA ARG A 38 -3.86 -12.58 16.64
C ARG A 38 -5.38 -12.59 16.59
N GLY A 39 -5.96 -11.64 15.87
CA GLY A 39 -7.40 -11.48 15.71
C GLY A 39 -8.12 -10.91 16.94
N GLU A 40 -7.37 -10.45 17.96
CA GLU A 40 -7.91 -9.84 19.18
C GLU A 40 -7.34 -8.43 19.38
N ASP A 41 -6.03 -8.28 19.51
CA ASP A 41 -5.38 -7.02 19.84
C ASP A 41 -5.32 -6.08 18.61
N TYR A 42 -5.52 -4.80 18.83
CA TYR A 42 -5.22 -3.74 17.86
C TYR A 42 -3.79 -3.27 18.03
N VAL A 43 -3.13 -3.01 16.92
CA VAL A 43 -1.69 -2.68 16.87
C VAL A 43 -1.45 -1.58 15.85
N ASP A 44 -0.66 -0.60 16.25
CA ASP A 44 -0.21 0.48 15.39
C ASP A 44 1.02 0.08 14.59
N PHE A 45 0.95 0.25 13.27
CA PHE A 45 2.04 -0.01 12.35
C PHE A 45 2.50 1.26 11.64
N GLY A 46 3.76 1.25 11.21
CA GLY A 46 4.36 2.26 10.34
C GLY A 46 4.68 1.68 8.97
N PRO A 47 3.77 1.72 7.99
CA PRO A 47 4.07 1.28 6.64
C PRO A 47 5.21 2.10 6.00
N ASP A 48 6.04 1.44 5.17
CA ASP A 48 7.13 2.11 4.45
C ASP A 48 6.63 3.04 3.35
N ARG A 49 5.44 2.76 2.80
CA ARG A 49 4.88 3.54 1.69
C ARG A 49 3.38 3.38 1.52
N VAL A 50 2.80 4.35 0.80
CA VAL A 50 1.41 4.35 0.35
C VAL A 50 1.35 4.35 -1.17
N THR A 51 0.40 3.62 -1.76
CA THR A 51 0.12 3.67 -3.20
C THR A 51 -1.37 3.89 -3.44
N CYS A 52 -1.71 4.74 -4.40
CA CYS A 52 -3.10 5.09 -4.71
C CYS A 52 -3.36 4.94 -6.21
N GLN A 53 -4.50 4.36 -6.56
CA GLN A 53 -5.00 4.39 -7.92
C GLN A 53 -5.86 5.66 -8.14
N ASP A 54 -6.03 6.09 -9.39
CA ASP A 54 -6.59 7.40 -9.72
C ASP A 54 -8.05 7.62 -9.29
N ALA A 55 -8.90 6.59 -9.28
CA ALA A 55 -10.29 6.76 -8.88
C ALA A 55 -10.44 7.04 -7.38
N THR A 56 -9.67 6.36 -6.53
CA THR A 56 -9.72 6.52 -5.06
C THR A 56 -8.81 7.64 -4.57
N ALA A 57 -7.72 7.94 -5.28
CA ALA A 57 -6.77 9.00 -4.93
C ALA A 57 -7.42 10.39 -4.86
N GLN A 58 -8.48 10.64 -5.64
CA GLN A 58 -9.17 11.92 -5.64
C GLN A 58 -9.62 12.31 -4.23
N MET A 59 -10.38 11.42 -3.57
CA MET A 59 -10.86 11.68 -2.21
C MET A 59 -9.74 11.64 -1.18
N ALA A 60 -8.81 10.70 -1.29
CA ALA A 60 -7.69 10.60 -0.38
C ALA A 60 -6.83 11.88 -0.40
N LEU A 61 -6.51 12.40 -1.57
CA LEU A 61 -5.73 13.63 -1.68
C LEU A 61 -6.49 14.87 -1.21
N LEU A 62 -7.81 14.96 -1.46
CA LEU A 62 -8.63 16.04 -0.91
C LEU A 62 -8.62 16.02 0.63
N GLN A 63 -8.74 14.86 1.24
CA GLN A 63 -8.65 14.71 2.70
C GLN A 63 -7.25 15.06 3.21
N PHE A 64 -6.19 14.59 2.52
CA PHE A 64 -4.82 14.91 2.89
C PHE A 64 -4.55 16.42 2.84
N MET A 65 -5.08 17.13 1.84
CA MET A 65 -4.97 18.59 1.75
C MET A 65 -5.54 19.32 2.97
N GLN A 66 -6.61 18.76 3.57
CA GLN A 66 -7.24 19.30 4.79
C GLN A 66 -6.42 19.02 6.05
N ALA A 67 -5.52 18.05 6.03
CA ALA A 67 -4.64 17.73 7.16
C ALA A 67 -3.56 18.82 7.41
N GLY A 68 -3.42 19.80 6.52
CA GLY A 68 -2.52 20.94 6.69
C GLY A 68 -1.03 20.59 6.70
N LYS A 69 -0.64 19.49 6.07
CA LYS A 69 0.76 19.06 5.96
C LYS A 69 1.41 19.64 4.71
N ASP A 70 2.69 19.98 4.80
CA ASP A 70 3.45 20.50 3.66
C ASP A 70 3.84 19.41 2.65
N LYS A 71 4.09 18.19 3.13
CA LYS A 71 4.48 17.01 2.34
C LYS A 71 3.97 15.75 2.98
N VAL A 72 3.88 14.68 2.19
CA VAL A 72 3.60 13.34 2.72
C VAL A 72 4.75 12.86 3.62
N ALA A 73 4.40 12.16 4.70
CA ALA A 73 5.35 11.67 5.69
C ALA A 73 6.09 10.41 5.22
N VAL A 74 5.48 9.64 4.33
CA VAL A 74 6.07 8.41 3.75
C VAL A 74 6.07 8.49 2.23
N PRO A 75 6.97 7.78 1.54
CA PRO A 75 6.93 7.65 0.09
C PRO A 75 5.54 7.25 -0.40
N THR A 76 4.94 8.10 -1.21
CA THR A 76 3.57 7.90 -1.75
C THR A 76 3.58 8.02 -3.25
N THR A 77 2.78 7.21 -3.94
CA THR A 77 2.62 7.29 -5.40
C THR A 77 1.15 7.24 -5.80
N VAL A 78 0.82 7.98 -6.85
CA VAL A 78 -0.49 7.97 -7.53
C VAL A 78 -0.32 7.43 -8.93
N HIS A 79 -1.19 6.52 -9.35
CA HIS A 79 -1.15 5.83 -10.62
C HIS A 79 -2.45 6.00 -11.37
N CYS A 80 -2.38 6.42 -12.64
CA CYS A 80 -3.55 6.71 -13.48
C CYS A 80 -3.80 5.56 -14.46
N ASP A 81 -4.48 4.50 -14.01
CA ASP A 81 -4.79 3.32 -14.82
C ASP A 81 -6.26 2.89 -14.76
N HIS A 82 -6.99 3.16 -13.68
CA HIS A 82 -8.38 2.73 -13.51
C HIS A 82 -9.39 3.52 -14.34
N LEU A 83 -9.10 4.76 -14.69
CA LEU A 83 -10.00 5.59 -15.53
C LEU A 83 -9.78 5.39 -17.03
N ILE A 84 -9.01 4.38 -17.43
CA ILE A 84 -8.80 4.00 -18.83
C ILE A 84 -9.63 2.77 -19.15
N LEU A 85 -10.62 2.93 -20.04
CA LEU A 85 -11.45 1.82 -20.50
C LEU A 85 -10.78 1.09 -21.67
N ALA A 86 -10.43 -0.17 -21.48
CA ALA A 86 -9.81 -1.02 -22.50
C ALA A 86 -10.85 -1.60 -23.47
N GLN A 87 -11.23 -0.84 -24.50
CA GLN A 87 -12.28 -1.22 -25.47
C GLN A 87 -11.79 -1.35 -26.90
N SER A 88 -11.05 -0.34 -27.39
CA SER A 88 -10.74 -0.18 -28.81
C SER A 88 -9.24 -0.33 -29.13
N GLY A 89 -8.41 -0.45 -28.12
CA GLY A 89 -6.96 -0.53 -28.23
C GLY A 89 -6.25 0.67 -27.61
N ALA A 90 -5.03 0.44 -27.15
CA ALA A 90 -4.28 1.31 -26.25
C ALA A 90 -4.26 2.79 -26.64
N GLN A 91 -3.99 3.10 -27.90
CA GLN A 91 -3.86 4.50 -28.35
C GLN A 91 -5.20 5.26 -28.33
N LYS A 92 -6.29 4.59 -28.79
CA LYS A 92 -7.63 5.21 -28.79
C LYS A 92 -8.17 5.38 -27.38
N ASP A 93 -8.03 4.35 -26.57
CA ASP A 93 -8.55 4.32 -25.20
C ASP A 93 -7.82 5.32 -24.33
N LEU A 94 -6.49 5.44 -24.44
CA LEU A 94 -5.70 6.45 -23.76
C LEU A 94 -6.06 7.88 -24.20
N LYS A 95 -6.25 8.10 -25.49
CA LYS A 95 -6.68 9.41 -26.02
C LYS A 95 -8.06 9.80 -25.48
N ASN A 96 -8.98 8.84 -25.40
CA ASN A 96 -10.30 9.06 -24.86
C ASN A 96 -10.26 9.36 -23.36
N ALA A 97 -9.51 8.57 -22.58
CA ALA A 97 -9.34 8.79 -21.14
C ALA A 97 -8.75 10.18 -20.84
N ASN A 98 -7.70 10.59 -21.56
CA ASN A 98 -7.10 11.91 -21.43
C ASN A 98 -8.08 13.06 -21.77
N LYS A 99 -9.07 12.81 -22.64
CA LYS A 99 -10.10 13.80 -22.95
C LYS A 99 -11.18 13.84 -21.86
N VAL A 100 -11.69 12.67 -21.46
CA VAL A 100 -12.83 12.55 -20.54
C VAL A 100 -12.43 12.86 -19.10
N SER A 101 -11.28 12.39 -18.68
CA SER A 101 -10.79 12.48 -17.29
C SER A 101 -9.67 13.52 -17.11
N SER A 102 -9.54 14.46 -18.04
CA SER A 102 -8.47 15.48 -18.02
C SER A 102 -8.43 16.29 -16.72
N GLU A 103 -9.60 16.67 -16.19
CA GLU A 103 -9.69 17.43 -14.94
C GLU A 103 -9.14 16.62 -13.76
N VAL A 104 -9.50 15.35 -13.67
CA VAL A 104 -9.01 14.44 -12.62
C VAL A 104 -7.50 14.26 -12.71
N PHE A 105 -6.98 13.96 -13.90
CA PHE A 105 -5.55 13.76 -14.08
C PHE A 105 -4.73 15.02 -13.77
N ASN A 106 -5.23 16.19 -14.19
CA ASN A 106 -4.59 17.48 -13.86
C ASN A 106 -4.62 17.78 -12.36
N PHE A 107 -5.73 17.49 -11.68
CA PHE A 107 -5.83 17.58 -10.23
C PHE A 107 -4.81 16.69 -9.55
N LEU A 108 -4.78 15.40 -9.88
CA LEU A 108 -3.87 14.42 -9.28
C LEU A 108 -2.41 14.79 -9.51
N GLU A 109 -2.05 15.24 -10.72
CA GLU A 109 -0.70 15.69 -11.03
C GLU A 109 -0.30 16.92 -10.21
N SER A 110 -1.17 17.92 -10.15
CA SER A 110 -0.88 19.18 -9.45
C SER A 110 -0.70 18.97 -7.95
N VAL A 111 -1.57 18.18 -7.33
CA VAL A 111 -1.51 17.83 -5.91
C VAL A 111 -0.26 16.97 -5.63
N SER A 112 0.00 15.97 -6.46
CA SER A 112 1.19 15.13 -6.32
C SER A 112 2.48 15.95 -6.34
N ARG A 113 2.59 16.89 -7.27
CA ARG A 113 3.74 17.81 -7.37
C ARG A 113 3.90 18.69 -6.13
N LYS A 114 2.78 19.19 -5.60
CA LYS A 114 2.79 20.07 -4.42
C LYS A 114 3.27 19.36 -3.16
N TYR A 115 2.83 18.13 -2.95
CA TYR A 115 3.05 17.41 -1.69
C TYR A 115 4.17 16.36 -1.75
N GLY A 116 4.92 16.29 -2.85
CA GLY A 116 6.05 15.37 -2.99
C GLY A 116 5.64 13.92 -3.24
N ILE A 117 4.50 13.73 -3.87
CA ILE A 117 3.96 12.43 -4.26
C ILE A 117 4.45 12.06 -5.65
N GLY A 118 4.88 10.82 -5.87
CA GLY A 118 5.23 10.32 -7.19
C GLY A 118 3.97 10.18 -8.06
N PHE A 119 4.02 10.68 -9.30
CA PHE A 119 2.87 10.66 -10.21
C PHE A 119 3.18 9.83 -11.46
N TRP A 120 2.42 8.75 -11.62
CA TRP A 120 2.45 7.89 -12.80
C TRP A 120 1.26 8.25 -13.69
N LYS A 121 1.56 8.98 -14.77
CA LYS A 121 0.56 9.53 -15.68
C LYS A 121 -0.23 8.44 -16.42
N PRO A 122 -1.40 8.77 -17.02
CA PRO A 122 -2.16 7.83 -17.85
C PRO A 122 -1.29 7.21 -18.95
N GLY A 123 -1.36 5.88 -19.05
CA GLY A 123 -0.57 5.11 -20.01
C GLY A 123 0.79 4.64 -19.52
N ALA A 124 1.16 4.94 -18.26
CA ALA A 124 2.41 4.47 -17.66
C ALA A 124 2.41 2.96 -17.31
N GLY A 125 1.23 2.35 -17.23
CA GLY A 125 1.04 0.93 -16.91
C GLY A 125 0.05 0.73 -15.77
N ILE A 126 -0.29 -0.54 -15.52
CA ILE A 126 -1.18 -0.94 -14.43
C ILE A 126 -0.44 -0.73 -13.11
N ILE A 127 -1.11 -0.10 -12.12
CA ILE A 127 -0.53 0.24 -10.82
C ILE A 127 0.23 -0.93 -10.19
N HIS A 128 -0.36 -2.12 -10.14
CA HIS A 128 0.23 -3.27 -9.43
C HIS A 128 1.51 -3.78 -10.10
N GLN A 129 1.57 -3.74 -11.44
CA GLN A 129 2.76 -4.08 -12.19
C GLN A 129 3.86 -3.03 -12.00
N VAL A 130 3.52 -1.75 -12.08
CA VAL A 130 4.46 -0.66 -11.85
C VAL A 130 5.04 -0.71 -10.44
N ILE A 131 4.21 -0.98 -9.44
CA ILE A 131 4.65 -1.15 -8.04
C ILE A 131 5.58 -2.35 -7.89
N LEU A 132 5.22 -3.48 -8.48
CA LEU A 132 6.03 -4.70 -8.40
C LEU A 132 7.42 -4.49 -9.00
N GLU A 133 7.49 -3.82 -10.16
CA GLU A 133 8.74 -3.59 -10.90
C GLU A 133 9.66 -2.52 -10.28
N ASN A 134 9.08 -1.50 -9.62
CA ASN A 134 9.86 -0.32 -9.23
C ASN A 134 9.98 -0.12 -7.72
N TYR A 135 9.06 -0.67 -6.92
CA TYR A 135 8.93 -0.29 -5.51
C TYR A 135 8.84 -1.47 -4.55
N ALA A 136 8.50 -2.66 -5.02
CA ALA A 136 8.41 -3.82 -4.14
C ALA A 136 9.79 -4.36 -3.79
N PHE A 137 9.99 -4.72 -2.52
CA PHE A 137 11.22 -5.30 -2.02
C PHE A 137 10.96 -6.24 -0.84
N PRO A 138 11.80 -7.28 -0.64
CA PRO A 138 11.60 -8.22 0.46
C PRO A 138 11.69 -7.54 1.83
N GLY A 139 10.70 -7.81 2.68
CA GLY A 139 10.69 -7.33 4.06
C GLY A 139 10.02 -5.98 4.28
N GLY A 140 9.54 -5.30 3.26
CA GLY A 140 8.80 -4.05 3.37
C GLY A 140 7.34 -4.24 3.76
N MET A 141 6.70 -3.16 4.20
CA MET A 141 5.26 -3.06 4.44
C MET A 141 4.66 -1.93 3.59
N MET A 142 3.60 -2.23 2.86
CA MET A 142 2.92 -1.27 1.99
C MET A 142 1.42 -1.31 2.22
N ILE A 143 0.79 -0.15 2.21
CA ILE A 143 -0.67 -0.03 2.09
C ILE A 143 -1.04 0.66 0.77
N GLY A 144 -2.21 0.34 0.26
CA GLY A 144 -2.69 0.97 -0.98
C GLY A 144 -4.20 1.04 -1.07
N THR A 145 -4.70 2.05 -1.80
CA THR A 145 -6.14 2.29 -1.96
C THR A 145 -6.78 1.40 -3.04
N ASP A 146 -6.25 0.19 -3.20
CA ASP A 146 -6.72 -0.82 -4.13
C ASP A 146 -6.59 -2.23 -3.53
N SER A 147 -7.59 -3.09 -3.78
CA SER A 147 -7.63 -4.46 -3.24
C SER A 147 -6.49 -5.35 -3.74
N HIS A 148 -5.93 -5.06 -4.93
CA HIS A 148 -4.83 -5.82 -5.51
C HIS A 148 -3.44 -5.30 -5.09
N THR A 149 -3.35 -4.36 -4.15
CA THR A 149 -2.08 -3.95 -3.52
C THR A 149 -1.28 -5.15 -3.02
N VAL A 150 -1.95 -6.23 -2.65
CA VAL A 150 -1.38 -7.51 -2.21
C VAL A 150 -0.39 -8.14 -3.21
N ASN A 151 -0.44 -7.77 -4.49
CA ASN A 151 0.50 -8.24 -5.51
C ASN A 151 1.98 -8.00 -5.13
N ALA A 152 2.29 -6.95 -4.38
CA ALA A 152 3.64 -6.69 -3.92
C ALA A 152 4.17 -7.78 -2.96
N GLY A 153 3.27 -8.61 -2.40
CA GLY A 153 3.61 -9.81 -1.64
C GLY A 153 4.39 -10.84 -2.47
N GLY A 154 4.23 -10.85 -3.80
CA GLY A 154 4.99 -11.71 -4.71
C GLY A 154 6.51 -11.48 -4.65
N LEU A 155 6.95 -10.29 -4.24
CA LEU A 155 8.37 -9.99 -3.96
C LEU A 155 8.69 -9.89 -2.46
N GLY A 156 7.85 -10.49 -1.60
CA GLY A 156 8.15 -10.64 -0.18
C GLY A 156 7.85 -9.40 0.67
N MET A 157 6.89 -8.58 0.29
CA MET A 157 6.31 -7.54 1.14
C MET A 157 5.12 -8.06 1.93
N VAL A 158 4.77 -7.39 3.01
CA VAL A 158 3.40 -7.38 3.54
C VAL A 158 2.70 -6.19 2.91
N ALA A 159 1.81 -6.46 1.97
CA ALA A 159 1.11 -5.45 1.21
C ALA A 159 -0.40 -5.61 1.36
N ILE A 160 -1.11 -4.52 1.65
CA ILE A 160 -2.49 -4.57 2.12
C ILE A 160 -3.31 -3.49 1.42
N GLY A 161 -4.48 -3.89 0.88
CA GLY A 161 -5.48 -2.97 0.38
C GLY A 161 -6.26 -2.32 1.54
N VAL A 162 -6.36 -1.01 1.54
CA VAL A 162 -7.00 -0.21 2.59
C VAL A 162 -7.97 0.82 2.03
N GLY A 163 -8.77 1.41 2.88
CA GLY A 163 -9.58 2.57 2.54
C GLY A 163 -8.77 3.86 2.37
N GLY A 164 -9.38 4.87 1.74
CA GLY A 164 -8.75 6.17 1.56
C GLY A 164 -8.35 6.84 2.87
N ALA A 165 -9.15 6.70 3.92
CA ALA A 165 -8.87 7.28 5.24
C ALA A 165 -7.56 6.74 5.84
N ASP A 166 -7.38 5.41 5.85
CA ASP A 166 -6.15 4.77 6.34
C ASP A 166 -4.91 5.27 5.58
N ALA A 167 -5.04 5.40 4.25
CA ALA A 167 -3.96 5.93 3.42
C ALA A 167 -3.61 7.38 3.81
N VAL A 168 -4.63 8.21 4.07
CA VAL A 168 -4.44 9.62 4.49
C VAL A 168 -3.73 9.72 5.82
N ASP A 169 -4.11 8.90 6.80
CA ASP A 169 -3.49 8.89 8.12
C ASP A 169 -1.98 8.61 8.01
N VAL A 170 -1.61 7.58 7.27
CA VAL A 170 -0.19 7.23 7.05
C VAL A 170 0.54 8.32 6.25
N MET A 171 -0.10 8.89 5.21
CA MET A 171 0.47 10.02 4.46
C MET A 171 0.68 11.25 5.36
N ALA A 172 -0.19 11.47 6.34
CA ALA A 172 -0.08 12.56 7.31
C ALA A 172 0.92 12.29 8.45
N GLY A 173 1.52 11.10 8.51
CA GLY A 173 2.49 10.71 9.52
C GLY A 173 1.86 10.17 10.80
N MET A 174 0.67 9.62 10.71
CA MET A 174 0.01 8.91 11.80
C MET A 174 0.24 7.39 11.66
N PRO A 175 0.16 6.63 12.76
CA PRO A 175 0.23 5.19 12.68
C PRO A 175 -1.01 4.63 11.96
N TRP A 176 -0.83 3.46 11.38
CA TRP A 176 -1.94 2.68 10.84
C TRP A 176 -2.35 1.60 11.84
N GLU A 177 -3.52 1.74 12.41
CA GLU A 177 -4.07 0.77 13.36
C GLU A 177 -4.70 -0.42 12.64
N LEU A 178 -4.29 -1.61 13.01
CA LEU A 178 -4.81 -2.86 12.47
C LEU A 178 -4.99 -3.89 13.59
N LYS A 179 -6.07 -4.65 13.55
CA LYS A 179 -6.18 -5.85 14.37
C LYS A 179 -5.08 -6.85 13.98
N PHE A 180 -4.23 -7.26 14.93
CA PHE A 180 -3.06 -8.10 14.68
C PHE A 180 -3.45 -9.36 13.88
N PRO A 181 -2.95 -9.54 12.63
CA PRO A 181 -3.57 -10.46 11.70
C PRO A 181 -3.31 -11.93 12.04
N LYS A 182 -4.31 -12.78 11.78
CA LYS A 182 -4.14 -14.22 11.72
C LYS A 182 -3.43 -14.56 10.42
N LEU A 183 -2.44 -15.47 10.48
CA LEU A 183 -1.75 -15.96 9.28
C LEU A 183 -2.46 -17.23 8.79
N ILE A 184 -2.84 -17.22 7.52
CA ILE A 184 -3.42 -18.35 6.82
C ILE A 184 -2.43 -18.76 5.73
N GLY A 185 -1.93 -19.99 5.78
CA GLY A 185 -1.11 -20.59 4.73
C GLY A 185 -1.99 -21.16 3.63
N CYS A 186 -1.66 -20.87 2.38
CA CYS A 186 -2.28 -21.46 1.21
C CYS A 186 -1.19 -22.12 0.37
N LEU A 187 -1.39 -23.41 0.04
CA LEU A 187 -0.49 -24.19 -0.81
C LEU A 187 -1.25 -24.57 -2.08
N LEU A 188 -0.93 -23.93 -3.19
CA LEU A 188 -1.66 -24.08 -4.46
C LEU A 188 -1.72 -25.52 -4.99
N TYR A 189 -0.70 -26.34 -4.71
CA TYR A 189 -0.70 -27.74 -5.13
C TYR A 189 -1.65 -28.65 -4.31
N THR A 190 -2.25 -28.14 -3.24
CA THR A 190 -3.26 -28.84 -2.42
C THR A 190 -4.66 -28.26 -2.59
N SER A 191 -4.83 -27.23 -3.42
CA SER A 191 -6.11 -26.62 -3.75
C SER A 191 -6.36 -26.72 -5.24
N ASP A 192 -7.56 -27.18 -5.64
CA ASP A 192 -8.00 -27.23 -7.04
C ASP A 192 -8.32 -25.83 -7.61
N ALA A 193 -7.77 -24.77 -7.03
CA ALA A 193 -8.02 -23.39 -7.43
C ALA A 193 -7.52 -23.04 -8.85
N ALA A 194 -6.87 -23.99 -9.54
CA ALA A 194 -6.47 -23.83 -10.94
C ALA A 194 -7.52 -24.35 -11.93
N ASP A 195 -8.57 -25.01 -11.46
CA ASP A 195 -9.61 -25.66 -12.29
C ASP A 195 -10.97 -24.93 -12.22
N GLU A 196 -11.07 -23.76 -11.56
CA GLU A 196 -12.28 -22.91 -11.52
C GLU A 196 -12.20 -21.71 -12.46
#